data_46aa358e05253e735a31101bb3d7f10a
#
_entry.id   46aa358e05253e735a31101bb3d7f10a
#
_cell.length_a   1.000
_cell.length_b   1.000
_cell.length_c   1.000
_cell.angle_alpha   90.00
_cell.angle_beta   90.00
_cell.angle_gamma   90.00
#
_symmetry.space_group_name_H-M   'P 1'
#
loop_
_entity.id
_entity.type
_entity.pdbx_description
1 polymer ?
#
loop_
_entity_poly.entity_id
_entity_poly.type
_entity_poly.pdbx_seq_one_letter_code
_entity_poly.pdbx_strand_id
1 'polypeptide(L)'
;MAFDPSKYKVSTSERFMPVVLLLDVSGSMDGDKINNLYAATVKMIETFAEEGKKEIPYKVAIITFGASVDYHTPYTDATKDLANNLSRFYADGMTPLGTALSMAKDLIEDKAETKFKWYRPAVVLVSDGYPNDSWQSPLQDFISTGRTARCQRLSMGIGNDADYKKCRRYCQSL
;
A
#
# COMPACT_ATOMS: atom_id res chain seq x y z
N MET A 1 -7.72 -12.48 -49.19
CA MET A 1 -6.60 -12.32 -48.22
C MET A 1 -6.97 -13.12 -46.97
N ALA A 2 -6.19 -14.14 -46.65
CA ALA A 2 -6.44 -14.92 -45.45
C ALA A 2 -5.92 -14.13 -44.21
N PHE A 3 -6.70 -14.11 -43.12
CA PHE A 3 -6.32 -13.52 -41.86
C PHE A 3 -5.19 -14.36 -41.24
N ASP A 4 -4.02 -13.76 -41.05
CA ASP A 4 -2.87 -14.40 -40.43
C ASP A 4 -2.79 -13.98 -38.95
N PRO A 5 -3.19 -14.85 -38.00
CA PRO A 5 -3.19 -14.53 -36.58
C PRO A 5 -1.78 -14.30 -35.99
N SER A 6 -0.74 -14.81 -36.65
CA SER A 6 0.65 -14.70 -36.17
C SER A 6 1.21 -13.27 -36.23
N LYS A 7 0.59 -12.40 -37.05
CA LYS A 7 0.95 -11.00 -37.20
C LYS A 7 0.40 -10.11 -36.06
N TYR A 8 -0.56 -10.63 -35.33
CA TYR A 8 -1.11 -9.96 -34.16
C TYR A 8 -0.49 -10.59 -32.91
N LYS A 9 0.73 -10.20 -32.56
CA LYS A 9 1.21 -10.40 -31.18
C LYS A 9 0.27 -9.61 -30.27
N VAL A 10 -0.72 -10.30 -29.71
CA VAL A 10 -1.40 -9.81 -28.52
C VAL A 10 -0.29 -9.73 -27.48
N SER A 11 0.23 -8.51 -27.26
CA SER A 11 1.05 -8.25 -26.11
C SER A 11 0.16 -8.55 -24.91
N THR A 12 0.29 -9.74 -24.35
CA THR A 12 -0.21 -10.08 -23.03
C THR A 12 0.61 -9.28 -22.04
N SER A 13 0.38 -7.94 -22.07
CA SER A 13 0.95 -7.10 -21.05
C SER A 13 0.30 -7.55 -19.74
N GLU A 14 1.07 -8.21 -18.94
CA GLU A 14 0.66 -8.69 -17.63
C GLU A 14 -0.04 -7.57 -16.88
N ARG A 15 -1.28 -7.85 -16.46
CA ARG A 15 -2.05 -6.96 -15.61
C ARG A 15 -1.77 -7.36 -14.18
N PHE A 16 -1.28 -6.43 -13.40
CA PHE A 16 -1.02 -6.63 -11.99
C PHE A 16 -2.12 -6.00 -11.15
N MET A 17 -2.33 -6.55 -9.96
CA MET A 17 -3.06 -5.91 -8.88
C MET A 17 -2.06 -5.13 -8.02
N PRO A 18 -2.00 -3.79 -8.14
CA PRO A 18 -1.11 -3.00 -7.31
C PRO A 18 -1.69 -2.83 -5.91
N VAL A 19 -0.87 -3.09 -4.91
CA VAL A 19 -1.18 -2.88 -3.49
C VAL A 19 -0.16 -1.94 -2.89
N VAL A 20 -0.63 -0.87 -2.25
CA VAL A 20 0.22 0.07 -1.51
C VAL A 20 -0.07 -0.10 -0.02
N LEU A 21 0.94 -0.47 0.74
CA LEU A 21 0.87 -0.57 2.20
C LEU A 21 1.44 0.71 2.80
N LEU A 22 0.62 1.42 3.59
CA LEU A 22 1.01 2.56 4.40
C LEU A 22 1.13 2.08 5.84
N LEU A 23 2.35 1.93 6.32
CA LEU A 23 2.65 1.31 7.60
C LEU A 23 3.21 2.32 8.59
N ASP A 24 2.49 2.50 9.68
CA ASP A 24 2.92 3.31 10.80
C ASP A 24 4.08 2.61 11.53
N VAL A 25 5.22 3.27 11.57
CA VAL A 25 6.40 2.86 12.31
C VAL A 25 6.82 3.95 13.31
N SER A 26 5.87 4.77 13.77
CA SER A 26 6.11 5.78 14.81
C SER A 26 6.49 5.15 16.15
N GLY A 27 7.03 5.95 17.06
CA GLY A 27 7.51 5.48 18.36
C GLY A 27 6.44 4.76 19.20
N SER A 28 5.14 5.09 19.03
CA SER A 28 4.03 4.39 19.71
C SER A 28 3.83 2.94 19.26
N MET A 29 4.44 2.57 18.13
CA MET A 29 4.42 1.21 17.60
C MET A 29 5.49 0.30 18.22
N ASP A 30 6.34 0.81 19.13
CA ASP A 30 7.42 0.01 19.72
C ASP A 30 6.92 -1.23 20.47
N GLY A 31 7.79 -2.24 20.58
CA GLY A 31 7.51 -3.48 21.26
C GLY A 31 6.70 -4.48 20.41
N ASP A 32 5.61 -4.99 20.96
CA ASP A 32 4.79 -6.02 20.30
C ASP A 32 4.08 -5.53 19.05
N LYS A 33 3.71 -4.24 19.00
CA LYS A 33 2.97 -3.68 17.87
C LYS A 33 3.80 -3.72 16.58
N ILE A 34 5.06 -3.28 16.63
CA ILE A 34 5.95 -3.28 15.45
C ILE A 34 6.28 -4.71 15.00
N ASN A 35 6.44 -5.65 15.96
CA ASN A 35 6.67 -7.05 15.64
C ASN A 35 5.44 -7.69 14.98
N ASN A 36 4.26 -7.40 15.48
CA ASN A 36 2.99 -7.86 14.91
C ASN A 36 2.74 -7.25 13.53
N LEU A 37 3.04 -5.96 13.34
CA LEU A 37 2.97 -5.30 12.04
C LEU A 37 3.87 -5.99 11.02
N TYR A 38 5.12 -6.26 11.41
CA TYR A 38 6.07 -6.96 10.54
C TYR A 38 5.57 -8.36 10.16
N ALA A 39 5.16 -9.16 11.16
CA ALA A 39 4.64 -10.51 10.92
C ALA A 39 3.39 -10.52 10.03
N ALA A 40 2.47 -9.58 10.26
CA ALA A 40 1.26 -9.42 9.43
C ALA A 40 1.61 -9.01 8.00
N THR A 41 2.60 -8.13 7.81
CA THR A 41 3.06 -7.70 6.48
C THR A 41 3.68 -8.87 5.71
N VAL A 42 4.56 -9.64 6.35
CA VAL A 42 5.14 -10.87 5.76
C VAL A 42 4.02 -11.82 5.33
N LYS A 43 3.07 -12.08 6.22
CA LYS A 43 1.95 -12.99 5.95
C LYS A 43 1.05 -12.49 4.82
N MET A 44 0.85 -11.19 4.72
CA MET A 44 0.08 -10.56 3.63
C MET A 44 0.80 -10.76 2.28
N ILE A 45 2.12 -10.54 2.22
CA ILE A 45 2.92 -10.76 1.01
C ILE A 45 2.90 -12.24 0.59
N GLU A 46 3.03 -13.18 1.54
CA GLU A 46 2.89 -14.61 1.26
C GLU A 46 1.54 -14.95 0.65
N THR A 47 0.46 -14.40 1.22
CA THR A 47 -0.90 -14.60 0.72
C THR A 47 -1.05 -14.06 -0.70
N PHE A 48 -0.55 -12.87 -0.98
CA PHE A 48 -0.56 -12.31 -2.33
C PHE A 48 0.28 -13.14 -3.30
N ALA A 49 1.40 -13.70 -2.86
CA ALA A 49 2.23 -14.59 -3.66
C ALA A 49 1.50 -15.89 -4.03
N GLU A 50 0.68 -16.41 -3.13
CA GLU A 50 -0.10 -17.64 -3.37
C GLU A 50 -1.32 -17.37 -4.25
N GLU A 51 -2.10 -16.35 -3.95
CA GLU A 51 -3.29 -15.97 -4.71
C GLU A 51 -2.92 -15.47 -6.12
N GLY A 52 -1.82 -14.73 -6.24
CA GLY A 52 -1.36 -14.22 -7.54
C GLY A 52 -0.97 -15.29 -8.55
N LYS A 53 -0.67 -16.51 -8.09
CA LYS A 53 -0.42 -17.66 -8.99
C LYS A 53 -1.68 -18.21 -9.64
N LYS A 54 -2.83 -17.96 -9.01
CA LYS A 54 -4.12 -18.54 -9.46
C LYS A 54 -4.78 -17.71 -10.55
N GLU A 55 -4.73 -16.38 -10.42
CA GLU A 55 -5.49 -15.49 -11.31
C GLU A 55 -4.71 -14.27 -11.76
N ILE A 56 -4.38 -13.38 -10.86
CA ILE A 56 -3.80 -12.06 -11.14
C ILE A 56 -2.59 -11.84 -10.23
N PRO A 57 -1.40 -11.63 -10.78
CA PRO A 57 -0.23 -11.38 -9.98
C PRO A 57 -0.33 -10.01 -9.27
N TYR A 58 0.20 -9.95 -8.06
CA TYR A 58 0.23 -8.75 -7.23
C TYR A 58 1.59 -8.05 -7.31
N LYS A 59 1.55 -6.72 -7.30
CA LYS A 59 2.72 -5.88 -7.00
C LYS A 59 2.48 -5.13 -5.71
N VAL A 60 3.43 -5.20 -4.82
CA VAL A 60 3.35 -4.55 -3.50
C VAL A 60 4.37 -3.43 -3.42
N ALA A 61 3.94 -2.27 -2.99
CA ALA A 61 4.79 -1.18 -2.54
C ALA A 61 4.55 -0.94 -1.05
N ILE A 62 5.59 -0.71 -0.29
CA ILE A 62 5.51 -0.43 1.15
C ILE A 62 6.08 0.95 1.41
N ILE A 63 5.24 1.82 1.96
CA ILE A 63 5.63 3.13 2.47
C ILE A 63 5.53 3.06 3.98
N THR A 64 6.64 3.30 4.67
CA THR A 64 6.67 3.43 6.13
C THR A 64 6.65 4.90 6.53
N PHE A 65 5.99 5.23 7.63
CA PHE A 65 5.98 6.59 8.17
C PHE A 65 6.18 6.58 9.69
N GLY A 66 7.14 7.37 10.13
CA GLY A 66 7.62 7.47 11.50
C GLY A 66 8.55 8.68 11.61
N ALA A 67 9.83 8.48 11.98
CA ALA A 67 10.84 9.53 11.97
C ALA A 67 11.01 10.19 10.59
N SER A 68 10.79 9.41 9.55
CA SER A 68 10.71 9.85 8.14
C SER A 68 9.55 9.16 7.43
N VAL A 69 9.27 9.56 6.19
CA VAL A 69 8.35 8.85 5.30
C VAL A 69 9.16 8.34 4.13
N ASP A 70 9.23 7.02 3.99
CA ASP A 70 10.13 6.39 3.05
C ASP A 70 9.47 5.26 2.25
N TYR A 71 9.96 5.05 1.04
CA TYR A 71 9.72 3.80 0.32
C TYR A 71 10.58 2.70 0.95
N HIS A 72 10.01 1.95 1.89
CA HIS A 72 10.66 0.75 2.43
C HIS A 72 10.86 -0.31 1.33
N THR A 73 9.84 -0.45 0.47
CA THR A 73 9.88 -1.35 -0.68
C THR A 73 9.18 -0.68 -1.86
N PRO A 74 9.87 -0.41 -2.99
CA PRO A 74 9.21 0.06 -4.21
C PRO A 74 8.31 -1.05 -4.78
N TYR A 75 7.51 -0.74 -5.80
CA TYR A 75 6.67 -1.78 -6.43
C TYR A 75 7.48 -3.00 -6.86
N THR A 76 7.28 -4.08 -6.13
CA THR A 76 7.95 -5.38 -6.30
C THR A 76 6.91 -6.47 -6.45
N ASP A 77 7.19 -7.50 -7.25
CA ASP A 77 6.30 -8.65 -7.37
C ASP A 77 6.12 -9.33 -6.00
N ALA A 78 4.88 -9.59 -5.63
CA ALA A 78 4.58 -10.30 -4.41
C ALA A 78 5.00 -11.77 -4.57
N THR A 79 6.14 -12.12 -3.98
CA THR A 79 6.73 -13.46 -4.04
C THR A 79 7.07 -13.95 -2.63
N LYS A 80 7.25 -15.26 -2.48
CA LYS A 80 7.76 -15.82 -1.21
C LYS A 80 9.17 -15.32 -0.91
N ASP A 81 9.95 -15.03 -1.94
CA ASP A 81 11.29 -14.48 -1.78
C ASP A 81 11.24 -13.06 -1.19
N LEU A 82 10.33 -12.20 -1.68
CA LEU A 82 10.09 -10.89 -1.07
C LEU A 82 9.68 -11.03 0.41
N ALA A 83 8.77 -11.95 0.73
CA ALA A 83 8.33 -12.16 2.11
C ALA A 83 9.47 -12.60 3.03
N ASN A 84 10.31 -13.53 2.55
CA ASN A 84 11.43 -14.08 3.33
C ASN A 84 12.58 -13.08 3.54
N ASN A 85 12.76 -12.15 2.59
CA ASN A 85 13.86 -11.18 2.60
C ASN A 85 13.38 -9.75 2.97
N LEU A 86 12.14 -9.59 3.46
CA LEU A 86 11.63 -8.30 3.89
C LEU A 86 12.47 -7.76 5.06
N SER A 87 13.00 -6.56 4.93
CA SER A 87 13.74 -5.90 6.00
C SER A 87 12.85 -5.60 7.19
N ARG A 88 13.40 -5.66 8.40
CA ARG A 88 12.68 -5.37 9.64
C ARG A 88 12.24 -3.91 9.70
N PHE A 89 11.07 -3.68 10.31
CA PHE A 89 10.61 -2.37 10.69
C PHE A 89 11.16 -2.00 12.06
N TYR A 90 11.45 -0.73 12.26
CA TYR A 90 11.90 -0.17 13.53
C TYR A 90 11.00 1.01 13.88
N ALA A 91 10.49 1.00 15.11
CA ALA A 91 9.63 2.06 15.59
C ALA A 91 10.46 3.27 16.03
N ASP A 92 10.19 4.44 15.44
CA ASP A 92 10.82 5.71 15.82
C ASP A 92 10.00 6.90 15.32
N GLY A 93 10.14 8.02 16.01
CA GLY A 93 9.61 9.31 15.58
C GLY A 93 8.11 9.46 15.74
N MET A 94 7.56 10.34 14.93
CA MET A 94 6.18 10.82 14.98
C MET A 94 5.28 10.07 13.96
N THR A 95 4.05 10.55 13.74
CA THR A 95 3.06 9.90 12.85
C THR A 95 2.68 10.84 11.70
N PRO A 96 3.56 11.05 10.69
CA PRO A 96 3.33 11.99 9.57
C PRO A 96 2.43 11.38 8.49
N LEU A 97 1.17 11.12 8.82
CA LEU A 97 0.20 10.47 7.94
C LEU A 97 -0.09 11.30 6.67
N GLY A 98 -0.17 12.61 6.78
CA GLY A 98 -0.44 13.49 5.63
C GLY A 98 0.66 13.40 4.58
N THR A 99 1.91 13.36 5.02
CA THR A 99 3.07 13.17 4.15
C THR A 99 3.05 11.78 3.49
N ALA A 100 2.71 10.73 4.25
CA ALA A 100 2.59 9.37 3.72
C ALA A 100 1.47 9.25 2.66
N LEU A 101 0.31 9.88 2.89
CA LEU A 101 -0.79 9.93 1.92
C LEU A 101 -0.38 10.66 0.64
N SER A 102 0.37 11.77 0.75
CA SER A 102 0.88 12.50 -0.41
C SER A 102 1.85 11.63 -1.23
N MET A 103 2.79 10.97 -0.57
CA MET A 103 3.74 10.06 -1.23
C MET A 103 3.02 8.88 -1.93
N ALA A 104 2.02 8.30 -1.29
CA ALA A 104 1.22 7.23 -1.89
C ALA A 104 0.41 7.73 -3.09
N LYS A 105 -0.09 8.97 -3.02
CA LYS A 105 -0.79 9.61 -4.14
C LYS A 105 0.15 9.79 -5.31
N ASP A 106 1.32 10.34 -5.11
CA ASP A 106 2.32 10.55 -6.16
C ASP A 106 2.67 9.24 -6.85
N LEU A 107 2.89 8.16 -6.09
CA LEU A 107 3.15 6.82 -6.61
C LEU A 107 2.02 6.29 -7.50
N ILE A 108 0.77 6.48 -7.08
CA ILE A 108 -0.41 5.97 -7.80
C ILE A 108 -0.72 6.82 -9.03
N GLU A 109 -0.51 8.13 -8.96
CA GLU A 109 -0.73 9.05 -10.09
C GLU A 109 0.37 8.95 -11.14
N ASP A 110 1.60 8.54 -10.75
CA ASP A 110 2.68 8.32 -11.70
C ASP A 110 2.36 7.13 -12.60
N LYS A 111 2.20 7.40 -13.90
CA LYS A 111 1.88 6.39 -14.91
C LYS A 111 3.04 5.49 -15.27
N ALA A 112 4.27 5.88 -14.96
CA ALA A 112 5.44 5.06 -15.14
C ALA A 112 5.51 3.95 -14.07
N GLU A 113 5.21 4.31 -12.83
CA GLU A 113 5.20 3.41 -11.68
C GLU A 113 3.92 2.58 -11.63
N THR A 114 2.75 3.23 -11.64
CA THR A 114 1.44 2.56 -11.61
C THR A 114 0.81 2.59 -12.99
N LYS A 115 1.05 1.58 -13.80
CA LYS A 115 0.64 1.53 -15.21
C LYS A 115 -0.89 1.57 -15.36
N PHE A 116 -1.35 2.29 -16.38
CA PHE A 116 -2.78 2.53 -16.64
C PHE A 116 -3.59 1.24 -16.89
N LYS A 117 -2.95 0.21 -17.40
CA LYS A 117 -3.58 -1.08 -17.71
C LYS A 117 -3.60 -2.07 -16.55
N TRP A 118 -3.01 -1.72 -15.40
CA TRP A 118 -3.12 -2.50 -14.18
C TRP A 118 -4.53 -2.36 -13.58
N TYR A 119 -4.85 -3.26 -12.68
CA TYR A 119 -6.10 -3.17 -11.93
C TYR A 119 -6.12 -1.93 -11.03
N ARG A 120 -7.31 -1.63 -10.50
CA ARG A 120 -7.48 -0.55 -9.54
C ARG A 120 -6.63 -0.81 -8.30
N PRO A 121 -5.76 0.12 -7.90
CA PRO A 121 -4.93 -0.08 -6.72
C PRO A 121 -5.74 -0.30 -5.44
N ALA A 122 -5.24 -1.17 -4.58
CA ALA A 122 -5.66 -1.26 -3.19
C ALA A 122 -4.65 -0.53 -2.31
N VAL A 123 -5.13 0.24 -1.35
CA VAL A 123 -4.28 0.97 -0.39
C VAL A 123 -4.69 0.55 1.01
N VAL A 124 -3.74 0.03 1.78
CA VAL A 124 -3.95 -0.45 3.14
C VAL A 124 -3.16 0.42 4.10
N LEU A 125 -3.88 1.13 4.95
CA LEU A 125 -3.30 1.92 6.05
C LEU A 125 -3.31 1.09 7.32
N VAL A 126 -2.17 0.97 7.98
CA VAL A 126 -2.05 0.33 9.30
C VAL A 126 -1.39 1.31 10.26
N SER A 127 -2.09 1.66 11.35
CA SER A 127 -1.60 2.62 12.36
C SER A 127 -2.24 2.34 13.71
N ASP A 128 -1.56 2.69 14.79
CA ASP A 128 -2.12 2.63 16.14
C ASP A 128 -2.60 3.99 16.64
N GLY A 129 -2.28 5.08 15.93
CA GLY A 129 -2.24 6.36 16.58
C GLY A 129 -2.84 7.56 15.87
N TYR A 130 -2.48 8.66 16.46
CA TYR A 130 -2.95 9.97 16.10
C TYR A 130 -1.93 10.63 15.18
N PRO A 131 -2.31 11.00 13.95
CA PRO A 131 -1.46 11.80 13.09
C PRO A 131 -1.07 13.11 13.77
N ASN A 132 0.19 13.47 13.63
CA ASN A 132 0.73 14.70 14.22
C ASN A 132 1.06 15.79 13.20
N ASP A 133 0.83 15.50 11.92
CA ASP A 133 0.95 16.46 10.84
C ASP A 133 -0.43 16.95 10.32
N SER A 134 -0.42 17.83 9.32
CA SER A 134 -1.63 18.35 8.68
C SER A 134 -2.23 17.34 7.69
N TRP A 135 -2.74 16.24 8.17
CA TRP A 135 -3.22 15.09 7.37
C TRP A 135 -4.58 15.29 6.68
N GLN A 136 -5.42 16.20 7.17
CA GLN A 136 -6.80 16.35 6.69
C GLN A 136 -6.88 16.76 5.21
N SER A 137 -6.07 17.73 4.81
CA SER A 137 -6.03 18.18 3.42
C SER A 137 -5.44 17.13 2.48
N PRO A 138 -4.30 16.48 2.76
CA PRO A 138 -3.82 15.33 1.99
C PRO A 138 -4.82 14.18 1.91
N LEU A 139 -5.52 13.86 3.00
CA LEU A 139 -6.57 12.84 2.97
C LEU A 139 -7.71 13.23 2.03
N GLN A 140 -8.22 14.47 2.15
CA GLN A 140 -9.29 14.95 1.29
C GLN A 140 -8.88 14.91 -0.19
N ASP A 141 -7.66 15.32 -0.50
CA ASP A 141 -7.14 15.26 -1.86
C ASP A 141 -6.99 13.81 -2.36
N PHE A 142 -6.49 12.91 -1.51
CA PHE A 142 -6.33 11.50 -1.81
C PHE A 142 -7.65 10.81 -2.16
N ILE A 143 -8.73 11.13 -1.43
CA ILE A 143 -10.02 10.46 -1.58
C ILE A 143 -10.93 11.10 -2.64
N SER A 144 -10.67 12.33 -3.06
CA SER A 144 -11.59 13.09 -3.94
C SER A 144 -11.03 13.39 -5.32
N THR A 145 -9.73 13.27 -5.55
CA THR A 145 -9.11 13.66 -6.81
C THR A 145 -8.27 12.54 -7.44
N GLY A 146 -8.08 12.60 -8.74
CA GLY A 146 -7.18 11.73 -9.48
C GLY A 146 -7.56 10.25 -9.49
N ARG A 147 -6.55 9.40 -9.64
CA ARG A 147 -6.68 7.94 -9.65
C ARG A 147 -6.91 7.39 -8.26
N THR A 148 -6.35 8.06 -7.24
CA THR A 148 -6.48 7.65 -5.85
C THR A 148 -7.91 7.72 -5.34
N ALA A 149 -8.73 8.63 -5.86
CA ALA A 149 -10.17 8.69 -5.55
C ALA A 149 -10.92 7.38 -5.88
N ARG A 150 -10.37 6.59 -6.79
CA ARG A 150 -10.96 5.31 -7.25
C ARG A 150 -10.30 4.07 -6.62
N CYS A 151 -9.28 4.23 -5.78
CA CYS A 151 -8.61 3.12 -5.11
C CYS A 151 -9.53 2.42 -4.12
N GLN A 152 -9.34 1.11 -3.95
CA GLN A 152 -9.86 0.43 -2.78
C GLN A 152 -9.04 0.87 -1.56
N ARG A 153 -9.70 1.23 -0.48
CA ARG A 153 -9.06 1.70 0.74
C ARG A 153 -9.48 0.84 1.92
N LEU A 154 -8.48 0.35 2.63
CA LEU A 154 -8.66 -0.38 3.87
C LEU A 154 -7.84 0.30 4.96
N SER A 155 -8.31 0.26 6.19
CA SER A 155 -7.53 0.68 7.34
C SER A 155 -7.64 -0.33 8.45
N MET A 156 -6.52 -0.54 9.14
CA MET A 156 -6.41 -1.44 10.28
C MET A 156 -5.80 -0.66 11.45
N GLY A 157 -6.48 -0.71 12.59
CA GLY A 157 -5.91 -0.23 13.84
C GLY A 157 -5.12 -1.33 14.54
N ILE A 158 -3.95 -1.01 15.09
CA ILE A 158 -3.15 -1.92 15.92
C ILE A 158 -3.17 -1.44 17.36
N GLY A 159 -3.44 -2.37 18.27
CA GLY A 159 -3.48 -2.10 19.71
C GLY A 159 -4.87 -1.73 20.22
N ASN A 160 -5.01 -1.77 21.55
CA ASN A 160 -6.28 -1.49 22.21
C ASN A 160 -6.65 0.01 22.17
N ASP A 161 -5.67 0.86 21.93
CA ASP A 161 -5.79 2.33 21.93
C ASP A 161 -5.99 2.92 20.53
N ALA A 162 -6.09 2.05 19.51
CA ALA A 162 -6.26 2.51 18.13
C ALA A 162 -7.55 3.33 17.95
N ASP A 163 -7.43 4.54 17.40
CA ASP A 163 -8.58 5.38 17.10
C ASP A 163 -9.33 4.91 15.87
N TYR A 164 -10.18 3.91 16.05
CA TYR A 164 -11.03 3.35 14.99
C TYR A 164 -11.92 4.39 14.28
N LYS A 165 -12.26 5.51 14.94
CA LYS A 165 -13.06 6.57 14.29
C LYS A 165 -12.27 7.29 13.21
N LYS A 166 -10.97 7.49 13.40
CA LYS A 166 -10.10 8.11 12.40
C LYS A 166 -9.74 7.14 11.29
N CYS A 167 -9.40 5.91 11.62
CA CYS A 167 -9.24 4.85 10.62
C CYS A 167 -10.47 4.71 9.73
N ARG A 168 -11.67 4.81 10.31
CA ARG A 168 -12.94 4.75 9.60
C ARG A 168 -13.12 5.92 8.61
N ARG A 169 -12.65 7.13 8.91
CA ARG A 169 -12.71 8.26 7.96
C ARG A 169 -11.91 8.02 6.70
N TYR A 170 -10.79 7.34 6.80
CA TYR A 170 -9.99 6.94 5.62
C TYR A 170 -10.75 5.96 4.72
N CYS A 171 -11.56 5.07 5.29
CA CYS A 171 -12.33 4.06 4.55
C CYS A 171 -13.72 4.56 4.09
N GLN A 172 -14.35 5.49 4.80
CA GLN A 172 -15.75 5.88 4.61
C GLN A 172 -16.07 6.73 3.37
N SER A 173 -15.15 6.95 2.47
CA SER A 173 -15.41 7.68 1.23
C SER A 173 -15.53 6.72 0.03
N LEU A 174 -16.26 5.67 0.20
CA LEU A 174 -16.78 4.80 -0.88
C LEU A 174 -18.23 5.12 -1.15
#